data_4465fff711911fd3abd397791290401d
#
_entry.id   4465fff711911fd3abd397791290401d
#
_cell.length_a   1.000
_cell.length_b   1.000
_cell.length_c   1.000
_cell.angle_alpha   90.00
_cell.angle_beta   90.00
_cell.angle_gamma   90.00
#
_symmetry.space_group_name_H-M   'P 1'
#
loop_
_entity.id
_entity.type
_entity.pdbx_description
1 polymer ?
#
loop_
_entity_poly.entity_id
_entity_poly.type
_entity_poly.pdbx_seq_one_letter_code
_entity_poly.pdbx_strand_id
1 'polypeptide(L)'
;DIESEKIIKNYLKEFSDLPILAEESGANEHLGSSFWVVDPLDGTSNYSRDFPICCISIALIHENKITLGVINDFNRNIIYEGSTETPAMMNSKVITVSDVSDKSKATLATGLPAKGNFEDKAMHDLAQEFSQWKKVRMIGSAAMSCAYVASGQFDQYKESGIYLWDIAAGLAIIESAGGNYHYKSYDDDEFLSLIHISEPTRRKR
;
A
#
# COMPACT_ATOMS: atom_id res chain seq x y z
N ASP A 1 11.79 -11.52 -7.94
CA ASP A 1 11.50 -11.20 -6.54
C ASP A 1 12.74 -11.46 -5.67
N ILE A 2 13.20 -12.71 -5.50
CA ILE A 2 14.32 -13.10 -4.61
C ILE A 2 15.60 -12.29 -4.85
N GLU A 3 16.02 -12.08 -6.11
CA GLU A 3 17.24 -11.32 -6.40
C GLU A 3 17.06 -9.83 -6.10
N SER A 4 15.89 -9.27 -6.39
CA SER A 4 15.52 -7.90 -6.04
C SER A 4 15.55 -7.70 -4.53
N GLU A 5 14.93 -8.62 -3.76
CA GLU A 5 14.96 -8.58 -2.30
C GLU A 5 16.39 -8.58 -1.74
N LYS A 6 17.24 -9.46 -2.25
CA LYS A 6 18.63 -9.55 -1.81
C LYS A 6 19.40 -8.24 -2.04
N ILE A 7 19.22 -7.61 -3.20
CA ILE A 7 19.82 -6.32 -3.53
C ILE A 7 19.34 -5.25 -2.56
N ILE A 8 18.03 -5.12 -2.36
CA ILE A 8 17.43 -4.13 -1.46
C ILE A 8 17.92 -4.32 -0.03
N LYS A 9 17.91 -5.56 0.47
CA LYS A 9 18.38 -5.86 1.84
C LYS A 9 19.86 -5.51 2.03
N ASN A 10 20.70 -5.75 1.04
CA ASN A 10 22.13 -5.38 1.12
C ASN A 10 22.28 -3.86 1.21
N TYR A 11 21.58 -3.10 0.36
CA TYR A 11 21.63 -1.63 0.42
C TYR A 11 21.09 -1.08 1.73
N LEU A 12 19.96 -1.57 2.23
CA LEU A 12 19.41 -1.11 3.51
C LEU A 12 20.37 -1.34 4.67
N LYS A 13 21.10 -2.46 4.67
CA LYS A 13 22.11 -2.79 5.70
C LYS A 13 23.36 -1.90 5.66
N GLU A 14 23.63 -1.20 4.55
CA GLU A 14 24.72 -0.21 4.49
C GLU A 14 24.39 1.06 5.29
N PHE A 15 23.12 1.35 5.51
CA PHE A 15 22.64 2.58 6.16
C PHE A 15 22.01 2.35 7.53
N SER A 16 21.64 1.11 7.85
CA SER A 16 20.86 0.82 9.06
C SER A 16 21.05 -0.63 9.52
N ASP A 17 21.26 -0.81 10.82
CA ASP A 17 21.28 -2.12 11.47
C ASP A 17 19.90 -2.64 11.87
N LEU A 18 18.80 -1.95 11.45
CA LEU A 18 17.45 -2.35 11.79
C LEU A 18 17.08 -3.67 11.10
N PRO A 19 16.29 -4.53 11.78
CA PRO A 19 15.72 -5.72 11.18
C PRO A 19 14.93 -5.43 9.91
N ILE A 20 14.78 -6.43 9.05
CA ILE A 20 14.02 -6.31 7.80
C ILE A 20 12.97 -7.41 7.76
N LEU A 21 11.70 -7.02 7.63
CA LEU A 21 10.60 -7.88 7.24
C LEU A 21 10.43 -7.78 5.73
N ALA A 22 10.53 -8.90 5.02
CA ALA A 22 10.40 -8.92 3.57
C ALA A 22 9.47 -10.04 3.11
N GLU A 23 8.84 -9.89 1.96
CA GLU A 23 7.87 -10.84 1.43
C GLU A 23 8.44 -12.25 1.25
N GLU A 24 9.58 -12.37 0.55
CA GLU A 24 10.14 -13.66 0.13
C GLU A 24 10.80 -14.43 1.29
N SER A 25 11.48 -13.74 2.19
CA SER A 25 12.25 -14.35 3.28
C SER A 25 11.62 -14.23 4.67
N GLY A 26 10.53 -13.47 4.80
CA GLY A 26 9.96 -13.16 6.10
C GLY A 26 10.86 -12.30 6.98
N ALA A 27 10.71 -12.43 8.29
CA ALA A 27 11.59 -11.82 9.28
C ALA A 27 12.73 -12.78 9.61
N ASN A 28 13.98 -12.35 9.40
CA ASN A 28 15.17 -13.16 9.70
C ASN A 28 15.61 -13.08 11.17
N GLU A 29 15.04 -12.14 11.92
CA GLU A 29 15.38 -11.85 13.31
C GLU A 29 14.18 -11.22 14.03
N HIS A 30 14.27 -11.03 15.34
CA HIS A 30 13.23 -10.36 16.11
C HIS A 30 13.10 -8.89 15.67
N LEU A 31 11.93 -8.49 15.20
CA LEU A 31 11.71 -7.17 14.58
C LEU A 31 11.78 -6.01 15.58
N GLY A 32 11.40 -6.25 16.86
CA GLY A 32 11.31 -5.17 17.85
C GLY A 32 10.24 -4.13 17.46
N SER A 33 10.44 -2.88 17.88
CA SER A 33 9.54 -1.76 17.58
C SER A 33 9.92 -0.96 16.34
N SER A 34 11.11 -1.22 15.78
CA SER A 34 11.63 -0.49 14.62
C SER A 34 12.27 -1.44 13.62
N PHE A 35 11.80 -1.43 12.37
CA PHE A 35 12.28 -2.32 11.32
C PHE A 35 11.88 -1.81 9.94
N TRP A 36 12.59 -2.27 8.92
CA TRP A 36 12.23 -2.07 7.53
C TRP A 36 11.19 -3.10 7.08
N VAL A 37 10.32 -2.68 6.18
CA VAL A 37 9.33 -3.53 5.52
C VAL A 37 9.55 -3.43 4.02
N VAL A 38 9.70 -4.57 3.34
CA VAL A 38 10.08 -4.64 1.93
C VAL A 38 9.18 -5.62 1.18
N ASP A 39 8.57 -5.12 0.12
CA ASP A 39 8.05 -5.92 -0.96
C ASP A 39 8.92 -5.69 -2.19
N PRO A 40 9.71 -6.69 -2.62
CA PRO A 40 10.66 -6.53 -3.71
C PRO A 40 9.97 -6.43 -5.08
N LEU A 41 8.72 -6.89 -5.20
CA LEU A 41 7.94 -6.83 -6.42
C LEU A 41 6.43 -6.99 -6.15
N ASP A 42 5.76 -5.95 -5.64
CA ASP A 42 4.29 -5.94 -5.57
C ASP A 42 3.67 -6.00 -6.97
N GLY A 43 2.72 -6.90 -7.15
CA GLY A 43 2.13 -7.18 -8.46
C GLY A 43 2.88 -8.22 -9.30
N THR A 44 3.46 -9.26 -8.67
CA THR A 44 4.18 -10.37 -9.34
C THR A 44 3.38 -11.00 -10.48
N SER A 45 2.06 -11.19 -10.29
CA SER A 45 1.18 -11.73 -11.34
C SER A 45 1.11 -10.80 -12.57
N ASN A 46 1.12 -9.49 -12.36
CA ASN A 46 1.15 -8.50 -13.42
C ASN A 46 2.51 -8.54 -14.15
N TYR A 47 3.59 -8.53 -13.37
CA TYR A 47 4.95 -8.59 -13.90
C TYR A 47 5.18 -9.82 -14.78
N SER A 48 4.73 -11.00 -14.35
CA SER A 48 4.87 -12.25 -15.09
C SER A 48 4.13 -12.28 -16.44
N ARG A 49 3.27 -11.29 -16.69
CA ARG A 49 2.46 -11.14 -17.91
C ARG A 49 2.78 -9.86 -18.69
N ASP A 50 3.90 -9.22 -18.38
CA ASP A 50 4.29 -7.92 -18.97
C ASP A 50 3.20 -6.83 -18.80
N PHE A 51 2.36 -6.94 -17.76
CA PHE A 51 1.36 -5.93 -17.45
C PHE A 51 2.00 -4.87 -16.53
N PRO A 52 2.10 -3.59 -16.98
CA PRO A 52 2.99 -2.61 -16.37
C PRO A 52 2.42 -1.97 -15.10
N ILE A 53 1.78 -2.75 -14.23
CA ILE A 53 1.31 -2.31 -12.91
C ILE A 53 1.93 -3.22 -11.86
N CYS A 54 3.16 -2.93 -11.53
CA CYS A 54 3.95 -3.57 -10.49
C CYS A 54 5.03 -2.58 -10.03
N CYS A 55 5.50 -2.73 -8.80
CA CYS A 55 6.43 -1.78 -8.20
C CYS A 55 7.29 -2.45 -7.12
N ILE A 56 8.30 -1.73 -6.64
CA ILE A 56 9.03 -2.04 -5.42
C ILE A 56 8.42 -1.17 -4.30
N SER A 57 8.15 -1.77 -3.14
CA SER A 57 7.58 -1.09 -1.97
C SER A 57 8.53 -1.23 -0.78
N ILE A 58 8.94 -0.10 -0.18
CA ILE A 58 9.84 -0.06 0.96
C ILE A 58 9.28 0.91 2.00
N ALA A 59 9.17 0.46 3.25
CA ALA A 59 8.71 1.29 4.35
C ALA A 59 9.64 1.18 5.57
N LEU A 60 9.63 2.20 6.42
CA LEU A 60 10.23 2.18 7.73
C LEU A 60 9.12 2.25 8.80
N ILE A 61 9.12 1.27 9.69
CA ILE A 61 8.40 1.33 10.95
C ILE A 61 9.40 1.78 12.02
N HIS A 62 9.07 2.81 12.76
CA HIS A 62 9.84 3.30 13.87
C HIS A 62 8.94 3.51 15.09
N GLU A 63 9.32 2.93 16.23
CA GLU A 63 8.50 2.93 17.47
C GLU A 63 7.05 2.49 17.24
N ASN A 64 6.86 1.40 16.49
CA ASN A 64 5.56 0.83 16.10
C ASN A 64 4.68 1.76 15.25
N LYS A 65 5.26 2.74 14.58
CA LYS A 65 4.55 3.64 13.65
C LYS A 65 5.17 3.56 12.27
N ILE A 66 4.35 3.57 11.25
CA ILE A 66 4.82 3.70 9.87
C ILE A 66 5.26 5.15 9.68
N THR A 67 6.56 5.38 9.45
CA THR A 67 7.15 6.73 9.43
C THR A 67 7.62 7.18 8.06
N LEU A 68 7.95 6.24 7.17
CA LEU A 68 8.43 6.53 5.84
C LEU A 68 7.95 5.45 4.87
N GLY A 69 7.64 5.86 3.63
CA GLY A 69 7.33 4.96 2.54
C GLY A 69 7.89 5.44 1.21
N VAL A 70 8.35 4.49 0.43
CA VAL A 70 8.78 4.69 -0.96
C VAL A 70 8.20 3.59 -1.83
N ILE A 71 7.57 3.97 -2.94
CA ILE A 71 7.07 3.07 -3.96
C ILE A 71 7.72 3.45 -5.29
N ASN A 72 8.46 2.53 -5.88
CA ASN A 72 9.12 2.72 -7.17
C ASN A 72 8.36 1.97 -8.27
N ASP A 73 7.59 2.71 -9.05
CA ASP A 73 7.03 2.24 -10.32
C ASP A 73 8.11 2.31 -11.40
N PHE A 74 8.90 1.27 -11.49
CA PHE A 74 10.03 1.18 -12.41
C PHE A 74 9.60 1.10 -13.90
N ASN A 75 8.37 0.67 -14.18
CA ASN A 75 7.83 0.63 -15.56
C ASN A 75 7.63 2.02 -16.14
N ARG A 76 7.24 3.00 -15.31
CA ARG A 76 6.98 4.37 -15.73
C ARG A 76 8.04 5.36 -15.25
N ASN A 77 9.07 4.86 -14.56
CA ASN A 77 10.13 5.67 -13.96
C ASN A 77 9.55 6.74 -13.01
N ILE A 78 8.63 6.31 -12.14
CA ILE A 78 7.97 7.16 -11.14
C ILE A 78 8.32 6.65 -9.75
N ILE A 79 8.77 7.56 -8.88
CA ILE A 79 8.97 7.31 -7.46
C ILE A 79 7.91 8.09 -6.69
N TYR A 80 7.15 7.39 -5.86
CA TYR A 80 6.28 7.96 -4.84
C TYR A 80 6.97 7.84 -3.50
N GLU A 81 6.99 8.91 -2.74
CA GLU A 81 7.63 8.94 -1.42
C GLU A 81 6.86 9.81 -0.44
N GLY A 82 6.95 9.51 0.84
CA GLY A 82 6.33 10.30 1.89
C GLY A 82 6.77 9.85 3.26
N SER A 83 6.75 10.79 4.22
CA SER A 83 7.10 10.49 5.60
C SER A 83 6.30 11.35 6.58
N THR A 84 6.43 11.05 7.88
CA THR A 84 5.85 11.88 8.94
C THR A 84 6.42 13.30 8.99
N GLU A 85 7.58 13.54 8.37
CA GLU A 85 8.30 14.81 8.42
C GLU A 85 8.23 15.59 7.10
N THR A 86 7.93 14.91 6.00
CA THR A 86 7.93 15.50 4.65
C THR A 86 6.60 15.29 3.95
N PRO A 87 6.15 16.23 3.11
CA PRO A 87 4.95 16.02 2.29
C PRO A 87 5.17 14.87 1.31
N ALA A 88 4.08 14.22 0.91
CA ALA A 88 4.13 13.21 -0.13
C ALA A 88 4.57 13.81 -1.47
N MET A 89 5.42 13.07 -2.18
CA MET A 89 5.95 13.49 -3.49
C MET A 89 5.83 12.39 -4.53
N MET A 90 5.68 12.80 -5.76
CA MET A 90 5.80 11.96 -6.97
C MET A 90 6.86 12.61 -7.88
N ASN A 91 8.01 11.96 -8.05
CA ASN A 91 9.16 12.52 -8.77
C ASN A 91 9.45 13.99 -8.38
N SER A 92 9.65 14.23 -7.09
CA SER A 92 9.94 15.54 -6.50
C SER A 92 8.82 16.60 -6.62
N LYS A 93 7.60 16.21 -7.05
CA LYS A 93 6.43 17.08 -7.06
C LYS A 93 5.51 16.71 -5.92
N VAL A 94 5.12 17.67 -5.10
CA VAL A 94 4.17 17.46 -4.01
C VAL A 94 2.84 16.95 -4.57
N ILE A 95 2.33 15.90 -3.96
CA ILE A 95 1.03 15.30 -4.28
C ILE A 95 0.10 15.37 -3.07
N THR A 96 -1.20 15.29 -3.33
CA THR A 96 -2.25 15.24 -2.31
C THR A 96 -3.33 14.25 -2.72
N VAL A 97 -3.98 13.65 -1.72
CA VAL A 97 -5.17 12.81 -1.97
C VAL A 97 -6.28 13.62 -2.62
N SER A 98 -7.22 12.93 -3.26
CA SER A 98 -8.46 13.52 -3.81
C SER A 98 -9.33 14.12 -2.70
N ASP A 99 -10.14 15.11 -3.03
CA ASP A 99 -11.15 15.71 -2.16
C ASP A 99 -12.57 15.14 -2.38
N VAL A 100 -12.70 14.09 -3.21
CA VAL A 100 -13.97 13.45 -3.52
C VAL A 100 -14.40 12.53 -2.37
N SER A 101 -15.47 12.91 -1.67
CA SER A 101 -16.04 12.15 -0.54
C SER A 101 -17.31 11.37 -0.91
N ASP A 102 -17.96 11.72 -2.01
CA ASP A 102 -19.19 11.07 -2.48
C ASP A 102 -18.84 9.83 -3.32
N LYS A 103 -19.13 8.63 -2.79
CA LYS A 103 -18.87 7.36 -3.46
C LYS A 103 -19.42 7.32 -4.90
N SER A 104 -20.60 7.93 -5.12
CA SER A 104 -21.21 7.96 -6.47
C SER A 104 -20.41 8.75 -7.51
N LYS A 105 -19.41 9.51 -7.08
CA LYS A 105 -18.46 10.26 -7.90
C LYS A 105 -17.06 9.69 -7.86
N ALA A 106 -16.77 8.83 -6.91
CA ALA A 106 -15.47 8.33 -6.56
C ALA A 106 -15.07 7.03 -7.29
N THR A 107 -13.77 6.82 -7.41
CA THR A 107 -13.16 5.58 -7.89
C THR A 107 -12.58 4.80 -6.73
N LEU A 108 -13.08 3.58 -6.53
CA LEU A 108 -12.54 2.61 -5.59
C LEU A 108 -11.48 1.75 -6.27
N ALA A 109 -10.30 1.64 -5.68
CA ALA A 109 -9.36 0.55 -5.94
C ALA A 109 -9.62 -0.59 -4.94
N THR A 110 -9.54 -1.83 -5.39
CA THR A 110 -9.78 -3.01 -4.55
C THR A 110 -9.13 -4.25 -5.17
N GLY A 111 -9.12 -5.35 -4.43
CA GLY A 111 -8.82 -6.69 -4.92
C GLY A 111 -9.79 -7.69 -4.33
N LEU A 112 -9.74 -8.91 -4.83
CA LEU A 112 -10.41 -10.05 -4.23
C LEU A 112 -9.38 -10.82 -3.39
N PRO A 113 -9.69 -11.15 -2.12
CA PRO A 113 -8.74 -11.88 -1.28
C PRO A 113 -8.44 -13.25 -1.90
N ALA A 114 -7.17 -13.64 -1.95
CA ALA A 114 -6.74 -14.92 -2.53
C ALA A 114 -7.40 -16.14 -1.86
N LYS A 115 -7.75 -16.03 -0.57
CA LYS A 115 -8.44 -17.05 0.23
C LYS A 115 -9.83 -16.56 0.67
N GLY A 116 -10.53 -15.81 -0.19
CA GLY A 116 -11.82 -15.21 0.16
C GLY A 116 -12.96 -16.24 0.22
N ASN A 117 -13.98 -15.89 0.99
CA ASN A 117 -15.26 -16.58 0.93
C ASN A 117 -16.06 -16.05 -0.28
N PHE A 118 -16.31 -16.92 -1.25
CA PHE A 118 -17.05 -16.61 -2.48
C PHE A 118 -18.46 -17.22 -2.48
N GLU A 119 -19.03 -17.49 -1.29
CA GLU A 119 -20.43 -17.88 -1.18
C GLU A 119 -21.37 -16.79 -1.72
N ASP A 120 -22.53 -17.20 -2.16
CA ASP A 120 -23.52 -16.32 -2.84
C ASP A 120 -23.81 -15.03 -2.06
N LYS A 121 -23.94 -15.12 -0.74
CA LYS A 121 -24.17 -13.94 0.11
C LYS A 121 -23.01 -12.97 0.08
N ALA A 122 -21.77 -13.45 0.24
CA ALA A 122 -20.60 -12.60 0.24
C ALA A 122 -20.39 -11.90 -1.10
N MET A 123 -20.65 -12.60 -2.19
CA MET A 123 -20.61 -12.03 -3.54
C MET A 123 -21.73 -11.01 -3.78
N HIS A 124 -22.93 -11.26 -3.24
CA HIS A 124 -24.04 -10.30 -3.32
C HIS A 124 -23.70 -9.00 -2.55
N ASP A 125 -23.19 -9.12 -1.32
CA ASP A 125 -22.81 -7.98 -0.50
C ASP A 125 -21.69 -7.15 -1.18
N LEU A 126 -20.71 -7.83 -1.79
CA LEU A 126 -19.64 -7.19 -2.55
C LEU A 126 -20.20 -6.44 -3.78
N ALA A 127 -21.10 -7.07 -4.54
CA ALA A 127 -21.75 -6.43 -5.68
C ALA A 127 -22.58 -5.21 -5.28
N GLN A 128 -23.28 -5.29 -4.14
CA GLN A 128 -24.01 -4.14 -3.58
C GLN A 128 -23.06 -3.01 -3.20
N GLU A 129 -21.92 -3.33 -2.57
CA GLU A 129 -20.92 -2.31 -2.26
C GLU A 129 -20.38 -1.65 -3.52
N PHE A 130 -19.99 -2.44 -4.53
CA PHE A 130 -19.46 -1.91 -5.80
C PHE A 130 -20.45 -1.02 -6.54
N SER A 131 -21.74 -1.31 -6.43
CA SER A 131 -22.80 -0.49 -7.06
C SER A 131 -22.91 0.94 -6.52
N GLN A 132 -22.34 1.21 -5.32
CA GLN A 132 -22.33 2.53 -4.71
C GLN A 132 -21.25 3.46 -5.31
N TRP A 133 -20.29 2.90 -6.03
CA TRP A 133 -19.14 3.62 -6.55
C TRP A 133 -19.30 4.00 -8.01
N LYS A 134 -18.81 5.19 -8.38
CA LYS A 134 -18.78 5.61 -9.80
C LYS A 134 -17.99 4.63 -10.66
N LYS A 135 -16.84 4.18 -10.15
CA LYS A 135 -15.96 3.19 -10.78
C LYS A 135 -15.28 2.33 -9.72
N VAL A 136 -15.05 1.07 -10.08
CA VAL A 136 -14.21 0.15 -9.32
C VAL A 136 -13.04 -0.29 -10.20
N ARG A 137 -11.86 -0.42 -9.61
CA ARG A 137 -10.63 -0.87 -10.26
C ARG A 137 -10.00 -2.00 -9.45
N MET A 138 -9.68 -3.09 -10.13
CA MET A 138 -8.87 -4.18 -9.59
C MET A 138 -7.59 -4.23 -10.43
N ILE A 139 -6.50 -3.69 -9.89
CA ILE A 139 -5.26 -3.50 -10.66
C ILE A 139 -4.18 -4.51 -10.33
N GLY A 140 -4.38 -5.36 -9.31
CA GLY A 140 -3.49 -6.46 -8.96
C GLY A 140 -2.15 -6.02 -8.35
N SER A 141 -2.13 -4.85 -7.69
CA SER A 141 -0.99 -4.31 -6.95
C SER A 141 -1.53 -3.41 -5.86
N ALA A 142 -1.31 -3.78 -4.61
CA ALA A 142 -1.80 -3.04 -3.45
C ALA A 142 -0.99 -1.75 -3.24
N ALA A 143 0.34 -1.82 -3.37
CA ALA A 143 1.19 -0.65 -3.25
C ALA A 143 0.87 0.40 -4.33
N MET A 144 0.68 -0.03 -5.60
CA MET A 144 0.26 0.89 -6.66
C MET A 144 -1.13 1.46 -6.43
N SER A 145 -2.06 0.69 -5.86
CA SER A 145 -3.39 1.21 -5.48
C SER A 145 -3.27 2.33 -4.45
N CYS A 146 -2.42 2.15 -3.44
CA CYS A 146 -2.10 3.17 -2.45
C CYS A 146 -1.44 4.41 -3.08
N ALA A 147 -0.47 4.22 -3.98
CA ALA A 147 0.21 5.31 -4.68
C ALA A 147 -0.77 6.17 -5.51
N TYR A 148 -1.73 5.53 -6.17
CA TYR A 148 -2.77 6.23 -6.93
C TYR A 148 -3.76 6.97 -6.02
N VAL A 149 -4.05 6.45 -4.82
CA VAL A 149 -4.85 7.20 -3.84
C VAL A 149 -4.05 8.40 -3.32
N ALA A 150 -2.79 8.22 -2.95
CA ALA A 150 -1.95 9.31 -2.47
C ALA A 150 -1.78 10.45 -3.48
N SER A 151 -1.82 10.14 -4.77
CA SER A 151 -1.71 11.12 -5.86
C SER A 151 -3.06 11.61 -6.41
N GLY A 152 -4.19 11.24 -5.77
CA GLY A 152 -5.54 11.67 -6.14
C GLY A 152 -6.07 11.07 -7.45
N GLN A 153 -5.42 10.04 -8.01
CA GLN A 153 -5.88 9.34 -9.21
C GLN A 153 -6.99 8.34 -8.90
N PHE A 154 -6.99 7.77 -7.70
CA PHE A 154 -8.09 7.03 -7.09
C PHE A 154 -8.51 7.76 -5.80
N ASP A 155 -9.74 7.54 -5.39
CA ASP A 155 -10.30 8.23 -4.24
C ASP A 155 -10.24 7.37 -2.98
N GLN A 156 -10.31 6.06 -3.13
CA GLN A 156 -10.24 5.11 -2.03
C GLN A 156 -9.60 3.79 -2.47
N TYR A 157 -8.91 3.15 -1.54
CA TYR A 157 -8.48 1.76 -1.64
C TYR A 157 -9.04 0.95 -0.47
N LYS A 158 -9.55 -0.25 -0.75
CA LYS A 158 -10.07 -1.18 0.23
C LYS A 158 -9.81 -2.60 -0.23
N GLU A 159 -9.09 -3.35 0.58
CA GLU A 159 -8.83 -4.76 0.32
C GLU A 159 -8.69 -5.52 1.63
N SER A 160 -8.91 -6.82 1.61
CA SER A 160 -8.71 -7.73 2.74
C SER A 160 -7.83 -8.90 2.34
N GLY A 161 -7.10 -9.47 3.30
CA GLY A 161 -6.19 -10.58 3.04
C GLY A 161 -4.88 -10.14 2.37
N ILE A 162 -4.41 -8.94 2.67
CA ILE A 162 -3.13 -8.38 2.24
C ILE A 162 -2.14 -8.33 3.41
N TYR A 163 -0.86 -8.31 3.10
CA TYR A 163 0.19 -8.30 4.10
C TYR A 163 0.73 -6.89 4.35
N LEU A 164 1.51 -6.74 5.42
CA LEU A 164 2.08 -5.45 5.78
C LEU A 164 3.03 -4.91 4.70
N TRP A 165 3.80 -5.76 4.04
CA TRP A 165 4.72 -5.36 2.96
C TRP A 165 4.01 -4.81 1.73
N ASP A 166 2.78 -5.27 1.44
CA ASP A 166 1.97 -4.77 0.32
C ASP A 166 1.55 -3.30 0.51
N ILE A 167 1.48 -2.82 1.77
CA ILE A 167 0.78 -1.56 2.07
C ILE A 167 1.55 -0.55 2.91
N ALA A 168 2.52 -0.98 3.71
CA ALA A 168 3.17 -0.07 4.67
C ALA A 168 3.72 1.19 4.01
N ALA A 169 4.40 1.08 2.87
CA ALA A 169 4.90 2.24 2.14
C ALA A 169 3.76 3.14 1.66
N GLY A 170 2.71 2.54 1.10
CA GLY A 170 1.53 3.26 0.64
C GLY A 170 0.82 4.03 1.73
N LEU A 171 0.72 3.45 2.95
CA LEU A 171 0.08 4.11 4.10
C LEU A 171 0.87 5.36 4.54
N ALA A 172 2.20 5.29 4.61
CA ALA A 172 3.04 6.45 4.92
C ALA A 172 2.84 7.58 3.88
N ILE A 173 2.82 7.21 2.60
CA ILE A 173 2.64 8.18 1.51
C ILE A 173 1.24 8.80 1.55
N ILE A 174 0.19 8.00 1.79
CA ILE A 174 -1.19 8.50 1.89
C ILE A 174 -1.34 9.46 3.07
N GLU A 175 -0.80 9.12 4.23
CA GLU A 175 -0.86 9.99 5.41
C GLU A 175 -0.14 11.32 5.14
N SER A 176 1.04 11.29 4.56
CA SER A 176 1.78 12.50 4.20
C SER A 176 1.15 13.29 3.04
N ALA A 177 0.31 12.65 2.21
CA ALA A 177 -0.53 13.31 1.20
C ALA A 177 -1.82 13.94 1.78
N GLY A 178 -2.07 13.80 3.08
CA GLY A 178 -3.24 14.33 3.77
C GLY A 178 -4.44 13.37 3.81
N GLY A 179 -4.27 12.12 3.44
CA GLY A 179 -5.28 11.06 3.56
C GLY A 179 -5.30 10.43 4.95
N ASN A 180 -6.26 9.54 5.16
CA ASN A 180 -6.39 8.74 6.37
C ASN A 180 -6.49 7.27 6.01
N TYR A 181 -6.09 6.42 6.93
CA TYR A 181 -6.25 4.98 6.77
C TYR A 181 -6.70 4.32 8.07
N HIS A 182 -7.38 3.18 7.92
CA HIS A 182 -7.69 2.27 9.00
C HIS A 182 -7.35 0.86 8.55
N TYR A 183 -6.66 0.12 9.39
CA TYR A 183 -6.42 -1.30 9.17
C TYR A 183 -6.75 -2.09 10.42
N LYS A 184 -7.12 -3.36 10.24
CA LYS A 184 -7.29 -4.32 11.32
C LYS A 184 -6.39 -5.51 11.05
N SER A 185 -5.55 -5.87 12.00
CA SER A 185 -4.89 -7.17 12.01
C SER A 185 -5.91 -8.23 12.43
N TYR A 186 -5.94 -9.37 11.74
CA TYR A 186 -6.91 -10.44 12.02
C TYR A 186 -6.37 -11.52 12.94
N ASP A 187 -5.04 -11.70 13.05
CA ASP A 187 -4.38 -12.66 13.94
C ASP A 187 -3.01 -12.16 14.40
N ASP A 188 -2.59 -12.62 15.61
CA ASP A 188 -1.31 -12.24 16.20
C ASP A 188 -0.07 -12.74 15.40
N ASP A 189 -0.26 -13.68 14.47
CA ASP A 189 0.82 -14.33 13.70
C ASP A 189 0.82 -13.99 12.19
N GLU A 190 -0.23 -13.36 11.66
CA GLU A 190 -0.31 -12.94 10.26
C GLU A 190 -0.70 -11.46 10.19
N PHE A 191 0.16 -10.64 9.54
CA PHE A 191 -0.11 -9.22 9.27
C PHE A 191 -1.20 -9.06 8.19
N LEU A 192 -2.34 -9.70 8.37
CA LEU A 192 -3.50 -9.55 7.50
C LEU A 192 -4.24 -8.28 7.88
N SER A 193 -4.32 -7.32 6.99
CA SER A 193 -4.99 -6.06 7.26
C SER A 193 -6.16 -5.83 6.32
N LEU A 194 -7.25 -5.31 6.88
CA LEU A 194 -8.32 -4.68 6.13
C LEU A 194 -8.01 -3.18 6.06
N ILE A 195 -7.70 -2.67 4.87
CA ILE A 195 -7.46 -1.24 4.69
C ILE A 195 -8.72 -0.58 4.18
N HIS A 196 -9.14 0.39 4.93
CA HIS A 196 -10.13 1.35 4.52
C HIS A 196 -9.49 2.73 4.54
N ILE A 197 -9.13 3.23 3.38
CA ILE A 197 -8.63 4.60 3.23
C ILE A 197 -9.87 5.46 3.04
N SER A 198 -10.18 6.26 4.04
CA SER A 198 -11.31 7.17 4.02
C SER A 198 -10.84 8.62 3.97
N GLU A 199 -11.69 9.45 3.45
CA GLU A 199 -11.73 10.90 3.29
C GLU A 199 -10.57 11.77 3.82
N PRO A 200 -10.18 12.83 3.09
CA PRO A 200 -9.19 13.78 3.58
C PRO A 200 -9.69 14.46 4.86
N THR A 201 -8.88 14.42 5.92
CA THR A 201 -9.13 15.27 7.08
C THR A 201 -9.02 16.70 6.65
N ARG A 202 -10.13 17.45 6.70
CA ARG A 202 -10.08 18.91 6.62
C ARG A 202 -9.14 19.41 7.72
N ARG A 203 -7.87 19.69 7.40
CA ARG A 203 -7.05 20.49 8.28
C ARG A 203 -7.79 21.83 8.43
N LYS A 204 -8.34 22.08 9.62
CA LYS A 204 -8.79 23.43 9.97
C LYS A 204 -7.58 24.35 9.81
N ARG A 205 -7.67 25.29 8.88
CA ARG A 205 -6.73 26.40 8.76
C ARG A 205 -6.81 27.27 9.99
#